data_b25ad2a62764a94da200fcade0ce7989
#
_entry.id   b25ad2a62764a94da200fcade0ce7989
#
_cell.length_a   1.000
_cell.length_b   1.000
_cell.length_c   1.000
_cell.angle_alpha   90.00
_cell.angle_beta   90.00
_cell.angle_gamma   90.00
#
_symmetry.space_group_name_H-M   'P 1'
#
loop_
_entity.id
_entity.type
_entity.pdbx_description
1 polymer ?
#
loop_
_entity_poly.entity_id
_entity_poly.type
_entity_poly.pdbx_seq_one_letter_code
_entity_poly.pdbx_strand_id
1 'polypeptide(L)'
;MARSTTATAQTGGLSLETVEDLFRRLEQLNEIGAALSQEKDTGHLLEKILVAAKAITRADGGTLYVLESSDEGPRLRFAIMRTDSLGIAMGGTTGSDIPYYPIHLSGKDGKPNNQMVAAYAALTDKTVNIADAYSEEGFDFSGTRNFDKKTGYRSKAFLTVPMKNHMSEIIGVLQLINSKDPATGEFGPFSHSDQRLAESLASQAAIALTNRQLIDQLERLFKSFIALINTAIDEKSHYTSGHCKRVPELTMMLAEAVNETSDGPLRNFNMSDKDRYELEIAGLLHDCGKVTTPVHVVDKATKLQTIFDRINLLDTRFEVLKRDLEIAALEQKIDLVSQPSLEKVDARDRLGQIEQKLRESLRRLESDREFLRHCNVGREFMPPETQERVKQIGTGYQWTDISGGTADFLTQDEIKNLTISKGTLTHEERETINHHIVATIKMLEALPWPKHLENVPEYAGGHHERMDGKGYPKHLTREQMSVQARVMGIADIFEALTAKDRPYKRGKTLTESLNILGHMKLDGHVDPDLFDIFVRKKVYLRYAEQFLDPDQIDEIDESKIPGFAADPA
;
A
#
# COMPACT_ATOMS: atom_id res chain seq x y z
N MET A 1 -25.27 95.45 -8.04
CA MET A 1 -26.17 94.31 -7.98
C MET A 1 -25.43 93.12 -8.62
N ALA A 2 -24.83 92.31 -7.79
CA ALA A 2 -24.12 91.07 -8.27
C ALA A 2 -24.96 89.86 -7.86
N ARG A 3 -25.41 89.07 -8.83
CA ARG A 3 -26.07 87.84 -8.58
C ARG A 3 -25.04 86.74 -8.43
N SER A 4 -24.90 86.21 -7.21
CA SER A 4 -24.17 84.96 -6.93
C SER A 4 -24.95 83.76 -7.39
N THR A 5 -24.36 82.99 -8.35
CA THR A 5 -24.81 81.68 -8.79
C THR A 5 -24.03 80.63 -8.01
N THR A 6 -24.66 80.08 -6.96
CA THR A 6 -24.18 78.90 -6.24
C THR A 6 -24.45 77.65 -7.10
N ALA A 7 -23.38 77.08 -7.68
CA ALA A 7 -23.40 75.77 -8.29
C ALA A 7 -23.31 74.74 -7.16
N THR A 8 -24.42 74.04 -6.88
CA THR A 8 -24.43 72.84 -6.02
C THR A 8 -23.82 71.68 -6.76
N ALA A 9 -22.57 71.33 -6.35
CA ALA A 9 -21.94 70.07 -6.71
C ALA A 9 -22.68 68.93 -6.00
N GLN A 10 -23.40 68.09 -6.73
CA GLN A 10 -23.89 66.81 -6.26
C GLN A 10 -22.69 65.84 -6.16
N THR A 11 -22.10 65.75 -4.97
CA THR A 11 -21.28 64.62 -4.56
C THR A 11 -22.23 63.49 -4.23
N GLY A 12 -22.28 62.47 -5.09
CA GLY A 12 -22.98 61.20 -4.84
C GLY A 12 -22.33 60.47 -3.67
N GLY A 13 -22.73 60.83 -2.43
CA GLY A 13 -22.36 60.09 -1.22
C GLY A 13 -23.19 58.79 -1.18
N LEU A 14 -22.52 57.65 -1.11
CA LEU A 14 -23.13 56.40 -0.69
C LEU A 14 -23.85 56.60 0.63
N SER A 15 -25.08 56.11 0.79
CA SER A 15 -25.77 56.19 2.10
C SER A 15 -24.98 55.38 3.13
N LEU A 16 -25.03 55.82 4.41
CA LEU A 16 -24.40 55.10 5.52
C LEU A 16 -24.80 53.61 5.53
N GLU A 17 -26.05 53.31 5.26
CA GLU A 17 -26.62 51.97 5.17
C GLU A 17 -25.99 51.10 4.04
N THR A 18 -25.65 51.72 2.92
CA THR A 18 -24.95 51.05 1.81
C THR A 18 -23.49 50.73 2.16
N VAL A 19 -22.83 51.58 2.93
CA VAL A 19 -21.46 51.40 3.40
C VAL A 19 -21.40 50.28 4.44
N GLU A 20 -22.32 50.27 5.41
CA GLU A 20 -22.40 49.21 6.44
C GLU A 20 -22.71 47.82 5.81
N ASP A 21 -23.60 47.75 4.83
CA ASP A 21 -23.87 46.48 4.10
C ASP A 21 -22.62 45.97 3.37
N LEU A 22 -21.87 46.87 2.74
CA LEU A 22 -20.62 46.49 2.05
C LEU A 22 -19.56 45.97 3.03
N PHE A 23 -19.38 46.64 4.20
CA PHE A 23 -18.44 46.17 5.23
C PHE A 23 -18.82 44.79 5.76
N ARG A 24 -20.08 44.55 6.07
CA ARG A 24 -20.57 43.25 6.52
C ARG A 24 -20.29 42.14 5.48
N ARG A 25 -20.51 42.41 4.20
CA ARG A 25 -20.26 41.45 3.09
C ARG A 25 -18.76 41.19 2.89
N LEU A 26 -17.88 42.16 3.15
CA LEU A 26 -16.44 41.99 3.15
C LEU A 26 -15.96 41.13 4.34
N GLU A 27 -16.52 41.34 5.54
CA GLU A 27 -16.24 40.48 6.70
C GLU A 27 -16.66 39.02 6.41
N GLN A 28 -17.86 38.81 5.88
CA GLN A 28 -18.34 37.52 5.46
C GLN A 28 -17.42 36.87 4.42
N LEU A 29 -16.92 37.62 3.44
CA LEU A 29 -15.97 37.10 2.43
C LEU A 29 -14.68 36.58 3.09
N ASN A 30 -14.15 37.27 4.08
CA ASN A 30 -12.94 36.85 4.81
C ASN A 30 -13.18 35.58 5.64
N GLU A 31 -14.32 35.50 6.35
CA GLU A 31 -14.71 34.31 7.10
C GLU A 31 -14.90 33.10 6.20
N ILE A 32 -15.52 33.28 5.03
CA ILE A 32 -15.70 32.24 4.02
C ILE A 32 -14.33 31.78 3.50
N GLY A 33 -13.42 32.69 3.17
CA GLY A 33 -12.08 32.35 2.71
C GLY A 33 -11.31 31.46 3.70
N ALA A 34 -11.41 31.80 5.00
CA ALA A 34 -10.84 30.98 6.06
C ALA A 34 -11.49 29.58 6.14
N ALA A 35 -12.84 29.51 6.05
CA ALA A 35 -13.59 28.27 6.10
C ALA A 35 -13.33 27.37 4.87
N LEU A 36 -13.13 27.94 3.68
CA LEU A 36 -12.77 27.22 2.46
C LEU A 36 -11.38 26.57 2.57
N SER A 37 -10.43 27.29 3.18
CA SER A 37 -9.06 26.79 3.37
C SER A 37 -8.95 25.61 4.36
N GLN A 38 -9.95 25.44 5.25
CA GLN A 38 -9.98 24.36 6.25
C GLN A 38 -10.73 23.11 5.78
N GLU A 39 -11.49 23.22 4.68
CA GLU A 39 -12.31 22.10 4.18
C GLU A 39 -11.45 21.03 3.53
N LYS A 40 -11.67 19.78 3.95
CA LYS A 40 -10.90 18.63 3.47
C LYS A 40 -11.62 17.82 2.38
N ASP A 41 -12.94 17.87 2.38
CA ASP A 41 -13.75 17.18 1.37
C ASP A 41 -14.01 18.08 0.17
N THR A 42 -13.68 17.59 -1.02
CA THR A 42 -13.84 18.36 -2.26
C THR A 42 -15.31 18.63 -2.58
N GLY A 43 -16.22 17.71 -2.28
CA GLY A 43 -17.66 17.90 -2.48
C GLY A 43 -18.24 18.98 -1.59
N HIS A 44 -17.90 18.93 -0.28
CA HIS A 44 -18.24 19.97 0.69
C HIS A 44 -17.62 21.32 0.34
N LEU A 45 -16.36 21.33 -0.14
CA LEU A 45 -15.70 22.57 -0.55
C LEU A 45 -16.43 23.24 -1.71
N LEU A 46 -16.77 22.49 -2.76
CA LEU A 46 -17.53 22.99 -3.91
C LEU A 46 -18.90 23.54 -3.48
N GLU A 47 -19.58 22.84 -2.57
CA GLU A 47 -20.88 23.28 -2.05
C GLU A 47 -20.77 24.59 -1.25
N LYS A 48 -19.79 24.69 -0.34
CA LYS A 48 -19.53 25.92 0.41
C LYS A 48 -19.23 27.10 -0.52
N ILE A 49 -18.47 26.89 -1.59
CA ILE A 49 -18.17 27.92 -2.57
C ILE A 49 -19.46 28.48 -3.19
N LEU A 50 -20.31 27.60 -3.70
CA LEU A 50 -21.53 28.03 -4.39
C LEU A 50 -22.53 28.69 -3.43
N VAL A 51 -22.74 28.11 -2.24
CA VAL A 51 -23.63 28.67 -1.21
C VAL A 51 -23.13 30.05 -0.76
N ALA A 52 -21.84 30.19 -0.52
CA ALA A 52 -21.22 31.46 -0.15
C ALA A 52 -21.34 32.52 -1.26
N ALA A 53 -21.11 32.14 -2.51
CA ALA A 53 -21.24 33.04 -3.65
C ALA A 53 -22.69 33.55 -3.80
N LYS A 54 -23.67 32.68 -3.66
CA LYS A 54 -25.09 33.04 -3.66
C LYS A 54 -25.42 34.00 -2.50
N ALA A 55 -24.97 33.69 -1.29
CA ALA A 55 -25.24 34.52 -0.11
C ALA A 55 -24.65 35.94 -0.24
N ILE A 56 -23.39 36.06 -0.64
CA ILE A 56 -22.70 37.34 -0.80
C ILE A 56 -23.32 38.22 -1.89
N THR A 57 -23.74 37.59 -3.02
CA THR A 57 -24.31 38.32 -4.17
C THR A 57 -25.82 38.36 -4.16
N ARG A 58 -26.46 37.75 -3.16
CA ARG A 58 -27.92 37.58 -3.08
C ARG A 58 -28.52 36.88 -4.29
N ALA A 59 -27.74 36.00 -4.93
CA ALA A 59 -28.20 35.26 -6.09
C ALA A 59 -29.25 34.21 -5.70
N ASP A 60 -30.31 34.07 -6.50
CA ASP A 60 -31.30 33.03 -6.31
C ASP A 60 -30.79 31.65 -6.71
N GLY A 61 -30.04 31.59 -7.79
CA GLY A 61 -29.46 30.36 -8.29
C GLY A 61 -27.98 30.49 -8.64
N GLY A 62 -27.36 29.34 -8.81
CA GLY A 62 -26.00 29.29 -9.31
C GLY A 62 -25.57 27.89 -9.69
N THR A 63 -24.53 27.85 -10.48
CA THR A 63 -23.87 26.62 -10.95
C THR A 63 -22.36 26.81 -10.82
N LEU A 64 -21.68 25.80 -10.31
CA LEU A 64 -20.23 25.74 -10.31
C LEU A 64 -19.80 24.66 -11.31
N TYR A 65 -18.95 25.07 -12.21
CA TYR A 65 -18.34 24.19 -13.21
C TYR A 65 -16.87 23.95 -12.84
N VAL A 66 -16.41 22.71 -13.04
CA VAL A 66 -15.00 22.34 -12.93
C VAL A 66 -14.47 22.04 -14.33
N LEU A 67 -13.32 22.61 -14.64
CA LEU A 67 -12.60 22.33 -15.90
C LEU A 67 -11.92 20.99 -15.78
N GLU A 68 -12.15 20.10 -16.73
CA GLU A 68 -11.52 18.80 -16.84
C GLU A 68 -11.02 18.54 -18.27
N SER A 69 -9.94 17.77 -18.37
CA SER A 69 -9.44 17.26 -19.64
C SER A 69 -10.15 15.97 -20.00
N SER A 70 -10.52 15.82 -21.29
CA SER A 70 -11.06 14.57 -21.83
C SER A 70 -10.39 14.24 -23.17
N ASP A 71 -10.63 13.03 -23.69
CA ASP A 71 -10.11 12.60 -25.00
C ASP A 71 -10.62 13.50 -26.14
N GLU A 72 -11.76 14.17 -25.95
CA GLU A 72 -12.35 15.12 -26.90
C GLU A 72 -11.91 16.58 -26.64
N GLY A 73 -10.95 16.79 -25.73
CA GLY A 73 -10.44 18.12 -25.33
C GLY A 73 -11.02 18.62 -24.00
N PRO A 74 -10.63 19.86 -23.61
CA PRO A 74 -11.07 20.45 -22.35
C PRO A 74 -12.57 20.77 -22.35
N ARG A 75 -13.22 20.47 -21.22
CA ARG A 75 -14.65 20.68 -21.02
C ARG A 75 -14.99 21.14 -19.61
N LEU A 76 -16.09 21.85 -19.45
CA LEU A 76 -16.65 22.24 -18.17
C LEU A 76 -17.71 21.23 -17.73
N ARG A 77 -17.41 20.49 -16.68
CA ARG A 77 -18.36 19.57 -16.03
C ARG A 77 -19.18 20.34 -14.99
N PHE A 78 -20.48 20.14 -14.99
CA PHE A 78 -21.35 20.63 -13.92
C PHE A 78 -20.96 19.92 -12.61
N ALA A 79 -20.52 20.65 -11.62
CA ALA A 79 -20.12 20.10 -10.33
C ALA A 79 -21.22 20.24 -9.29
N ILE A 80 -21.83 21.42 -9.20
CA ILE A 80 -22.94 21.72 -8.28
C ILE A 80 -23.93 22.69 -8.93
N MET A 81 -25.21 22.47 -8.68
CA MET A 81 -26.31 23.37 -9.00
C MET A 81 -27.21 23.60 -7.80
N ARG A 82 -27.58 24.85 -7.57
CA ARG A 82 -28.54 25.28 -6.52
C ARG A 82 -29.44 26.37 -7.09
N THR A 83 -30.75 26.27 -6.83
CA THR A 83 -31.73 27.36 -7.12
C THR A 83 -32.78 27.35 -6.02
N ASP A 84 -32.81 28.41 -5.20
CA ASP A 84 -33.63 28.47 -4.00
C ASP A 84 -35.14 28.53 -4.34
N SER A 85 -35.54 29.38 -5.29
CA SER A 85 -36.94 29.51 -5.71
C SER A 85 -37.55 28.23 -6.31
N LEU A 86 -36.69 27.32 -6.82
CA LEU A 86 -37.12 26.03 -7.38
C LEU A 86 -36.87 24.86 -6.44
N GLY A 87 -36.19 25.06 -5.29
CA GLY A 87 -35.77 23.99 -4.42
C GLY A 87 -34.77 23.00 -5.08
N ILE A 88 -34.06 23.45 -6.11
CA ILE A 88 -33.07 22.59 -6.82
C ILE A 88 -31.78 22.53 -6.04
N ALA A 89 -31.34 21.29 -5.76
CA ALA A 89 -30.08 20.97 -5.15
C ALA A 89 -29.53 19.70 -5.77
N MET A 90 -28.47 19.82 -6.62
CA MET A 90 -27.86 18.70 -7.35
C MET A 90 -26.33 18.79 -7.29
N GLY A 91 -25.66 17.64 -7.32
CA GLY A 91 -24.20 17.53 -7.21
C GLY A 91 -23.69 17.75 -5.79
N GLY A 92 -22.39 17.74 -5.62
CA GLY A 92 -21.73 17.89 -4.30
C GLY A 92 -22.11 16.78 -3.33
N THR A 93 -22.58 17.17 -2.15
CA THR A 93 -22.94 16.24 -1.06
C THR A 93 -24.38 15.73 -1.11
N THR A 94 -25.19 16.17 -2.09
CA THR A 94 -26.62 15.82 -2.16
C THR A 94 -26.90 14.39 -2.59
N GLY A 95 -25.92 13.70 -3.18
CA GLY A 95 -26.11 12.38 -3.79
C GLY A 95 -26.97 12.37 -5.06
N SER A 96 -27.43 13.54 -5.54
CA SER A 96 -28.22 13.68 -6.76
C SER A 96 -27.34 14.05 -7.94
N ASP A 97 -27.33 13.22 -8.98
CA ASP A 97 -26.59 13.51 -10.20
C ASP A 97 -27.18 14.69 -10.98
N ILE A 98 -26.31 15.43 -11.64
CA ILE A 98 -26.71 16.54 -12.52
C ILE A 98 -26.91 15.97 -13.94
N PRO A 99 -28.15 15.97 -14.48
CA PRO A 99 -28.46 15.29 -15.73
C PRO A 99 -28.12 16.13 -16.97
N TYR A 100 -27.03 16.90 -16.92
CA TYR A 100 -26.60 17.74 -18.03
C TYR A 100 -25.23 17.29 -18.56
N TYR A 101 -25.08 17.33 -19.89
CA TYR A 101 -23.82 17.04 -20.55
C TYR A 101 -22.78 18.13 -20.26
N PRO A 102 -21.51 17.79 -20.12
CA PRO A 102 -20.44 18.77 -20.01
C PRO A 102 -20.40 19.73 -21.19
N ILE A 103 -19.96 20.96 -20.94
CA ILE A 103 -19.81 22.00 -21.96
C ILE A 103 -18.38 21.93 -22.52
N HIS A 104 -18.21 21.49 -23.75
CA HIS A 104 -16.90 21.50 -24.42
C HIS A 104 -16.46 22.93 -24.71
N LEU A 105 -15.17 23.23 -24.47
CA LEU A 105 -14.58 24.54 -24.77
C LEU A 105 -14.35 24.74 -26.26
N SER A 106 -14.33 23.67 -27.05
CA SER A 106 -14.25 23.71 -28.51
C SER A 106 -15.40 22.93 -29.13
N GLY A 107 -15.92 23.42 -30.25
CA GLY A 107 -16.89 22.71 -31.06
C GLY A 107 -16.29 21.51 -31.81
N LYS A 108 -17.11 20.68 -32.42
CA LYS A 108 -16.67 19.55 -33.27
C LYS A 108 -15.81 19.98 -34.48
N ASP A 109 -15.91 21.24 -34.87
CA ASP A 109 -15.10 21.86 -35.92
C ASP A 109 -13.77 22.44 -35.41
N GLY A 110 -13.45 22.20 -34.13
CA GLY A 110 -12.23 22.70 -33.46
C GLY A 110 -12.24 24.21 -33.12
N LYS A 111 -13.35 24.91 -33.41
CA LYS A 111 -13.45 26.34 -33.07
C LYS A 111 -13.82 26.54 -31.61
N PRO A 112 -13.35 27.67 -30.98
CA PRO A 112 -13.72 28.02 -29.61
C PRO A 112 -15.23 28.16 -29.44
N ASN A 113 -15.77 27.62 -28.36
CA ASN A 113 -17.20 27.70 -28.02
C ASN A 113 -17.52 29.05 -27.34
N ASN A 114 -17.58 30.10 -28.13
CA ASN A 114 -17.84 31.45 -27.65
C ASN A 114 -19.37 31.73 -27.49
N GLN A 115 -20.22 30.81 -27.85
CA GLN A 115 -21.69 31.01 -27.76
C GLN A 115 -22.23 30.67 -26.36
N MET A 116 -21.55 29.75 -25.64
CA MET A 116 -21.93 29.39 -24.26
C MET A 116 -21.20 30.32 -23.28
N VAL A 117 -21.95 31.05 -22.46
CA VAL A 117 -21.38 32.07 -21.52
C VAL A 117 -20.29 31.48 -20.62
N ALA A 118 -20.50 30.29 -20.07
CA ALA A 118 -19.51 29.64 -19.19
C ALA A 118 -18.23 29.26 -19.97
N ALA A 119 -18.35 28.75 -21.20
CA ALA A 119 -17.20 28.43 -22.04
C ALA A 119 -16.46 29.70 -22.48
N TYR A 120 -17.18 30.75 -22.84
CA TYR A 120 -16.59 32.05 -23.18
C TYR A 120 -15.78 32.62 -22.01
N ALA A 121 -16.34 32.61 -20.79
CA ALA A 121 -15.64 33.09 -19.60
C ALA A 121 -14.34 32.29 -19.34
N ALA A 122 -14.40 30.96 -19.49
CA ALA A 122 -13.22 30.09 -19.34
C ALA A 122 -12.15 30.35 -20.43
N LEU A 123 -12.57 30.55 -21.69
CA LEU A 123 -11.66 30.74 -22.82
C LEU A 123 -11.00 32.11 -22.83
N THR A 124 -11.71 33.15 -22.39
CA THR A 124 -11.24 34.54 -22.49
C THR A 124 -10.68 35.10 -21.18
N ASP A 125 -10.79 34.38 -20.07
CA ASP A 125 -10.46 34.84 -18.71
C ASP A 125 -11.17 36.17 -18.36
N LYS A 126 -12.46 36.30 -18.76
CA LYS A 126 -13.26 37.48 -18.52
C LYS A 126 -14.52 37.18 -17.78
N THR A 127 -14.82 37.99 -16.76
CA THR A 127 -16.13 37.99 -16.13
C THR A 127 -17.19 38.52 -17.08
N VAL A 128 -18.32 37.82 -17.16
CA VAL A 128 -19.47 38.20 -17.97
C VAL A 128 -20.63 38.53 -17.02
N ASN A 129 -21.13 39.75 -17.09
CA ASN A 129 -22.27 40.24 -16.31
C ASN A 129 -23.39 40.68 -17.23
N ILE A 130 -24.47 39.89 -17.29
CA ILE A 130 -25.60 40.06 -18.19
C ILE A 130 -26.80 40.49 -17.38
N ALA A 131 -27.40 41.65 -17.74
CA ALA A 131 -28.55 42.19 -17.04
C ALA A 131 -29.87 41.49 -17.40
N ASP A 132 -30.03 41.09 -18.66
CA ASP A 132 -31.21 40.34 -19.13
C ASP A 132 -30.84 39.42 -20.28
N ALA A 133 -30.79 38.10 -20.01
CA ALA A 133 -30.47 37.06 -20.99
C ALA A 133 -31.52 36.89 -22.11
N TYR A 134 -32.68 37.49 -21.99
CA TYR A 134 -33.74 37.45 -23.03
C TYR A 134 -33.56 38.54 -24.09
N SER A 135 -32.84 39.61 -23.75
CA SER A 135 -32.48 40.71 -24.66
C SER A 135 -31.01 40.75 -25.08
N GLU A 136 -30.18 39.90 -24.48
CA GLU A 136 -28.73 39.85 -24.77
C GLU A 136 -28.49 39.21 -26.13
N GLU A 137 -27.66 39.86 -26.95
CA GLU A 137 -27.20 39.35 -28.24
C GLU A 137 -25.72 38.86 -28.11
N GLY A 138 -25.39 37.76 -28.76
CA GLY A 138 -24.02 37.24 -28.78
C GLY A 138 -23.81 35.91 -28.05
N PHE A 139 -24.77 35.50 -27.20
CA PHE A 139 -24.72 34.21 -26.50
C PHE A 139 -25.97 33.37 -26.79
N ASP A 140 -25.82 32.05 -26.77
CA ASP A 140 -26.93 31.11 -26.94
C ASP A 140 -27.59 30.76 -25.59
N PHE A 141 -28.76 31.30 -25.35
CA PHE A 141 -29.61 31.01 -24.19
C PHE A 141 -30.77 30.04 -24.52
N SER A 142 -30.73 29.31 -25.63
CA SER A 142 -31.77 28.36 -26.01
C SER A 142 -32.00 27.29 -24.92
N GLY A 143 -30.93 26.74 -24.33
CA GLY A 143 -30.99 25.80 -23.23
C GLY A 143 -31.66 26.40 -21.99
N THR A 144 -31.27 27.63 -21.60
CA THR A 144 -31.86 28.38 -20.49
C THR A 144 -33.35 28.63 -20.71
N ARG A 145 -33.73 29.09 -21.90
CA ARG A 145 -35.15 29.34 -22.25
C ARG A 145 -35.99 28.06 -22.24
N ASN A 146 -35.40 26.91 -22.61
CA ASN A 146 -36.06 25.61 -22.51
C ASN A 146 -36.25 25.15 -21.07
N PHE A 147 -35.25 25.37 -20.20
CA PHE A 147 -35.32 25.12 -18.77
C PHE A 147 -36.42 25.99 -18.13
N ASP A 148 -36.42 27.29 -18.42
CA ASP A 148 -37.39 28.25 -17.88
C ASP A 148 -38.83 27.88 -18.28
N LYS A 149 -39.07 27.45 -19.54
CA LYS A 149 -40.39 26.96 -20.01
C LYS A 149 -40.85 25.72 -19.24
N LYS A 150 -39.93 24.81 -18.85
CA LYS A 150 -40.29 23.58 -18.14
C LYS A 150 -40.57 23.81 -16.66
N THR A 151 -39.86 24.75 -16.04
CA THR A 151 -39.89 24.98 -14.60
C THR A 151 -40.78 26.17 -14.18
N GLY A 152 -41.18 27.02 -15.11
CA GLY A 152 -41.87 28.27 -14.83
C GLY A 152 -40.96 29.35 -14.25
N TYR A 153 -39.65 29.10 -14.17
CA TYR A 153 -38.65 30.03 -13.73
C TYR A 153 -38.29 31.04 -14.82
N ARG A 154 -37.72 32.16 -14.46
CA ARG A 154 -37.17 33.12 -15.43
C ARG A 154 -35.73 33.46 -15.06
N SER A 155 -34.78 32.82 -15.74
CA SER A 155 -33.36 33.11 -15.65
C SER A 155 -33.05 34.42 -16.39
N LYS A 156 -33.13 35.54 -15.66
CA LYS A 156 -33.01 36.88 -16.25
C LYS A 156 -31.58 37.38 -16.27
N ALA A 157 -30.95 37.48 -15.11
CA ALA A 157 -29.61 38.03 -14.97
C ALA A 157 -28.59 36.94 -14.72
N PHE A 158 -27.39 37.07 -15.32
CA PHE A 158 -26.27 36.16 -15.16
C PHE A 158 -25.02 36.91 -14.79
N LEU A 159 -24.29 36.37 -13.76
CA LEU A 159 -22.93 36.75 -13.47
C LEU A 159 -22.05 35.51 -13.55
N THR A 160 -21.16 35.46 -14.54
CA THR A 160 -20.31 34.31 -14.83
C THR A 160 -18.85 34.72 -14.63
N VAL A 161 -18.18 34.11 -13.67
CA VAL A 161 -16.83 34.47 -13.23
C VAL A 161 -15.90 33.28 -13.44
N PRO A 162 -14.80 33.41 -14.19
CA PRO A 162 -13.78 32.38 -14.30
C PRO A 162 -13.06 32.21 -12.95
N MET A 163 -12.82 30.96 -12.56
CA MET A 163 -12.08 30.59 -11.35
C MET A 163 -10.63 30.29 -11.74
N LYS A 164 -9.73 31.16 -11.29
CA LYS A 164 -8.31 31.14 -11.68
C LYS A 164 -7.42 30.90 -10.49
N ASN A 165 -6.53 29.92 -10.63
CA ASN A 165 -5.56 29.59 -9.58
C ASN A 165 -4.36 30.56 -9.56
N HIS A 166 -3.43 30.35 -8.62
CA HIS A 166 -2.23 31.17 -8.47
C HIS A 166 -1.22 31.06 -9.63
N MET A 167 -1.36 30.02 -10.47
CA MET A 167 -0.57 29.82 -11.71
C MET A 167 -1.22 30.50 -12.92
N SER A 168 -2.30 31.26 -12.71
CA SER A 168 -3.11 31.89 -13.76
C SER A 168 -3.84 30.90 -14.68
N GLU A 169 -4.08 29.69 -14.21
CA GLU A 169 -4.83 28.67 -14.95
C GLU A 169 -6.30 28.70 -14.54
N ILE A 170 -7.18 28.58 -15.52
CA ILE A 170 -8.61 28.44 -15.27
C ILE A 170 -8.90 27.01 -14.80
N ILE A 171 -9.45 26.86 -13.61
CA ILE A 171 -9.80 25.56 -13.02
C ILE A 171 -11.31 25.30 -12.99
N GLY A 172 -12.10 26.31 -13.28
CA GLY A 172 -13.56 26.21 -13.32
C GLY A 172 -14.23 27.53 -13.62
N VAL A 173 -15.54 27.55 -13.53
CA VAL A 173 -16.38 28.73 -13.72
C VAL A 173 -17.48 28.76 -12.66
N LEU A 174 -17.67 29.89 -12.01
CA LEU A 174 -18.78 30.18 -11.13
C LEU A 174 -19.82 30.98 -11.91
N GLN A 175 -21.03 30.47 -12.02
CA GLN A 175 -22.15 31.16 -12.66
C GLN A 175 -23.28 31.37 -11.65
N LEU A 176 -23.70 32.62 -11.49
CA LEU A 176 -24.78 33.03 -10.59
C LEU A 176 -25.95 33.54 -11.41
N ILE A 177 -27.17 33.33 -10.93
CA ILE A 177 -28.39 33.63 -11.63
C ILE A 177 -29.32 34.45 -10.73
N ASN A 178 -29.84 35.57 -11.24
CA ASN A 178 -30.84 36.42 -10.62
C ASN A 178 -30.46 36.96 -9.24
N SER A 179 -29.99 38.18 -9.16
CA SER A 179 -29.80 38.87 -7.88
C SER A 179 -31.13 39.29 -7.29
N LYS A 180 -31.38 39.02 -6.01
CA LYS A 180 -32.61 39.46 -5.29
C LYS A 180 -32.39 40.85 -4.68
N ASP A 181 -33.27 41.77 -4.99
CA ASP A 181 -33.34 43.06 -4.31
C ASP A 181 -33.76 42.83 -2.85
N PRO A 182 -33.01 43.32 -1.84
CA PRO A 182 -33.30 43.07 -0.43
C PRO A 182 -34.58 43.74 0.06
N ALA A 183 -35.02 44.83 -0.59
CA ALA A 183 -36.19 45.58 -0.18
C ALA A 183 -37.49 45.07 -0.80
N THR A 184 -37.44 44.66 -2.10
CA THR A 184 -38.64 44.22 -2.86
C THR A 184 -38.71 42.70 -3.04
N GLY A 185 -37.58 41.99 -2.92
CA GLY A 185 -37.50 40.57 -3.24
C GLY A 185 -37.54 40.24 -4.75
N GLU A 186 -37.61 41.27 -5.60
CA GLU A 186 -37.64 41.10 -7.04
C GLU A 186 -36.25 40.74 -7.62
N PHE A 187 -36.29 40.01 -8.75
CA PHE A 187 -35.05 39.65 -9.46
C PHE A 187 -34.55 40.82 -10.32
N GLY A 188 -33.28 41.17 -10.09
CA GLY A 188 -32.59 42.23 -10.82
C GLY A 188 -31.20 41.82 -11.31
N PRO A 189 -30.52 42.76 -12.02
CA PRO A 189 -29.14 42.55 -12.46
C PRO A 189 -28.16 42.57 -11.28
N PHE A 190 -27.02 41.92 -11.46
CA PHE A 190 -25.91 42.00 -10.49
C PHE A 190 -25.23 43.36 -10.58
N SER A 191 -25.01 43.97 -9.42
CA SER A 191 -24.28 45.23 -9.34
C SER A 191 -22.78 45.07 -9.56
N HIS A 192 -22.08 46.18 -9.80
CA HIS A 192 -20.63 46.17 -9.88
C HIS A 192 -19.95 45.69 -8.57
N SER A 193 -20.60 45.93 -7.43
CA SER A 193 -20.14 45.46 -6.12
C SER A 193 -20.31 43.95 -6.01
N ASP A 194 -21.43 43.38 -6.45
CA ASP A 194 -21.66 41.93 -6.49
C ASP A 194 -20.63 41.23 -7.39
N GLN A 195 -20.34 41.81 -8.55
CA GLN A 195 -19.32 41.29 -9.47
C GLN A 195 -17.94 41.22 -8.79
N ARG A 196 -17.48 42.30 -8.15
CA ARG A 196 -16.17 42.32 -7.45
C ARG A 196 -16.10 41.34 -6.30
N LEU A 197 -17.18 41.18 -5.53
CA LEU A 197 -17.25 40.19 -4.47
C LEU A 197 -17.21 38.76 -5.00
N ALA A 198 -17.94 38.49 -6.07
CA ALA A 198 -17.92 37.18 -6.74
C ALA A 198 -16.54 36.85 -7.33
N GLU A 199 -15.86 37.83 -7.96
CA GLU A 199 -14.49 37.68 -8.48
C GLU A 199 -13.49 37.36 -7.36
N SER A 200 -13.58 38.07 -6.23
CA SER A 200 -12.72 37.84 -5.07
C SER A 200 -12.95 36.43 -4.47
N LEU A 201 -14.23 36.03 -4.31
CA LEU A 201 -14.56 34.71 -3.82
C LEU A 201 -14.12 33.61 -4.80
N ALA A 202 -14.33 33.81 -6.10
CA ALA A 202 -13.92 32.86 -7.14
C ALA A 202 -12.39 32.61 -7.12
N SER A 203 -11.61 33.68 -6.89
CA SER A 203 -10.14 33.57 -6.73
C SER A 203 -9.76 32.78 -5.48
N GLN A 204 -10.36 33.07 -4.31
CA GLN A 204 -10.10 32.32 -3.08
C GLN A 204 -10.52 30.84 -3.22
N ALA A 205 -11.67 30.60 -3.80
CA ALA A 205 -12.18 29.27 -4.08
C ALA A 205 -11.25 28.48 -5.02
N ALA A 206 -10.74 29.12 -6.06
CA ALA A 206 -9.79 28.52 -6.99
C ALA A 206 -8.51 28.08 -6.30
N ILE A 207 -7.97 28.92 -5.42
CA ILE A 207 -6.77 28.58 -4.61
C ILE A 207 -7.06 27.39 -3.69
N ALA A 208 -8.20 27.41 -2.96
CA ALA A 208 -8.57 26.33 -2.06
C ALA A 208 -8.75 24.98 -2.81
N LEU A 209 -9.44 24.99 -3.95
CA LEU A 209 -9.63 23.82 -4.79
C LEU A 209 -8.30 23.29 -5.36
N THR A 210 -7.43 24.17 -5.84
CA THR A 210 -6.12 23.77 -6.35
C THR A 210 -5.26 23.16 -5.26
N ASN A 211 -5.22 23.76 -4.08
CA ASN A 211 -4.48 23.21 -2.95
C ASN A 211 -5.00 21.82 -2.57
N ARG A 212 -6.32 21.63 -2.53
CA ARG A 212 -6.91 20.31 -2.24
C ARG A 212 -6.53 19.28 -3.31
N GLN A 213 -6.65 19.63 -4.58
CA GLN A 213 -6.26 18.74 -5.69
C GLN A 213 -4.78 18.36 -5.65
N LEU A 214 -3.89 19.31 -5.30
CA LEU A 214 -2.46 19.05 -5.17
C LEU A 214 -2.17 18.10 -4.01
N ILE A 215 -2.84 18.27 -2.86
CA ILE A 215 -2.70 17.34 -1.71
C ILE A 215 -3.14 15.94 -2.12
N ASP A 216 -4.31 15.79 -2.76
CA ASP A 216 -4.82 14.49 -3.22
C ASP A 216 -3.90 13.84 -4.27
N GLN A 217 -3.28 14.64 -5.15
CA GLN A 217 -2.29 14.16 -6.11
C GLN A 217 -1.01 13.68 -5.45
N LEU A 218 -0.51 14.42 -4.44
CA LEU A 218 0.68 14.03 -3.67
C LEU A 218 0.45 12.75 -2.89
N GLU A 219 -0.71 12.59 -2.25
CA GLU A 219 -1.06 11.35 -1.55
C GLU A 219 -1.11 10.14 -2.51
N ARG A 220 -1.73 10.30 -3.68
CA ARG A 220 -1.75 9.25 -4.71
C ARG A 220 -0.37 8.93 -5.25
N LEU A 221 0.44 9.94 -5.51
CA LEU A 221 1.82 9.76 -5.97
C LEU A 221 2.65 9.00 -4.92
N PHE A 222 2.53 9.38 -3.66
CA PHE A 222 3.22 8.73 -2.55
C PHE A 222 2.83 7.24 -2.43
N LYS A 223 1.53 6.93 -2.44
CA LYS A 223 1.04 5.53 -2.46
C LYS A 223 1.56 4.75 -3.68
N SER A 224 1.62 5.39 -4.85
CA SER A 224 2.16 4.77 -6.06
C SER A 224 3.66 4.47 -5.95
N PHE A 225 4.45 5.33 -5.32
CA PHE A 225 5.87 5.06 -5.04
C PHE A 225 6.06 3.89 -4.07
N ILE A 226 5.25 3.79 -3.02
CA ILE A 226 5.27 2.64 -2.11
C ILE A 226 4.94 1.35 -2.87
N ALA A 227 3.90 1.36 -3.69
CA ALA A 227 3.53 0.22 -4.52
C ALA A 227 4.65 -0.19 -5.49
N LEU A 228 5.37 0.80 -6.06
CA LEU A 228 6.52 0.55 -6.91
C LEU A 228 7.69 -0.13 -6.16
N ILE A 229 7.99 0.34 -4.94
CA ILE A 229 9.02 -0.28 -4.08
C ILE A 229 8.64 -1.73 -3.77
N ASN A 230 7.39 -2.00 -3.37
CA ASN A 230 6.90 -3.34 -3.09
C ASN A 230 6.99 -4.24 -4.33
N THR A 231 6.60 -3.73 -5.51
CA THR A 231 6.76 -4.46 -6.77
C THR A 231 8.23 -4.82 -7.03
N ALA A 232 9.16 -3.89 -6.79
CA ALA A 232 10.58 -4.15 -6.98
C ALA A 232 11.14 -5.22 -6.02
N ILE A 233 10.60 -5.31 -4.79
CA ILE A 233 10.93 -6.36 -3.82
C ILE A 233 10.35 -7.70 -4.26
N ASP A 234 9.09 -7.71 -4.68
CA ASP A 234 8.41 -8.91 -5.17
C ASP A 234 9.06 -9.49 -6.45
N GLU A 235 9.48 -8.63 -7.39
CA GLU A 235 10.22 -9.04 -8.60
C GLU A 235 11.62 -9.57 -8.28
N LYS A 236 12.23 -9.12 -7.18
CA LYS A 236 13.53 -9.59 -6.74
C LYS A 236 13.48 -11.01 -6.18
N SER A 237 12.40 -11.39 -5.50
CA SER A 237 12.20 -12.70 -4.91
C SER A 237 10.76 -13.16 -5.07
N HIS A 238 10.57 -14.26 -5.78
CA HIS A 238 9.25 -14.87 -5.96
C HIS A 238 8.59 -15.33 -4.64
N TYR A 239 9.35 -15.41 -3.54
CA TYR A 239 8.85 -15.83 -2.22
C TYR A 239 8.30 -14.69 -1.39
N THR A 240 8.55 -13.45 -1.77
CA THR A 240 7.95 -12.25 -1.16
C THR A 240 6.71 -11.79 -1.89
N SER A 241 6.40 -12.40 -3.05
CA SER A 241 5.25 -12.06 -3.87
C SER A 241 3.95 -12.23 -3.08
N GLY A 242 3.26 -11.12 -2.87
CA GLY A 242 2.02 -11.07 -2.08
C GLY A 242 2.20 -10.87 -0.57
N HIS A 243 3.35 -11.18 0.03
CA HIS A 243 3.62 -10.90 1.45
C HIS A 243 3.46 -9.41 1.77
N CYS A 244 4.07 -8.54 0.97
CA CYS A 244 3.97 -7.08 1.11
C CYS A 244 2.53 -6.52 0.96
N LYS A 245 1.58 -7.34 0.50
CA LYS A 245 0.14 -6.98 0.46
C LYS A 245 -0.63 -7.60 1.62
N ARG A 246 -0.34 -8.86 1.98
CA ARG A 246 -1.10 -9.60 2.99
C ARG A 246 -0.79 -9.16 4.42
N VAL A 247 0.48 -8.83 4.73
CA VAL A 247 0.87 -8.35 6.08
C VAL A 247 0.18 -7.03 6.44
N PRO A 248 0.16 -5.99 5.58
CA PRO A 248 -0.60 -4.77 5.89
C PRO A 248 -2.08 -5.03 6.15
N GLU A 249 -2.73 -5.85 5.34
CA GLU A 249 -4.15 -6.20 5.52
C GLU A 249 -4.40 -6.88 6.87
N LEU A 250 -3.59 -7.88 7.22
CA LEU A 250 -3.71 -8.57 8.51
C LEU A 250 -3.40 -7.64 9.68
N THR A 251 -2.40 -6.77 9.53
CA THR A 251 -2.06 -5.74 10.51
C THR A 251 -3.27 -4.84 10.78
N MET A 252 -3.92 -4.35 9.74
CA MET A 252 -5.11 -3.51 9.87
C MET A 252 -6.28 -4.28 10.47
N MET A 253 -6.54 -5.52 10.07
CA MET A 253 -7.59 -6.37 10.67
C MET A 253 -7.39 -6.56 12.18
N LEU A 254 -6.16 -6.80 12.63
CA LEU A 254 -5.87 -6.95 14.06
C LEU A 254 -5.95 -5.61 14.78
N ALA A 255 -5.41 -4.54 14.22
CA ALA A 255 -5.47 -3.22 14.82
C ALA A 255 -6.91 -2.71 15.01
N GLU A 256 -7.79 -2.96 14.04
CA GLU A 256 -9.22 -2.65 14.16
C GLU A 256 -9.89 -3.51 15.25
N ALA A 257 -9.58 -4.79 15.33
CA ALA A 257 -10.11 -5.66 16.39
C ALA A 257 -9.68 -5.19 17.79
N VAL A 258 -8.46 -4.64 17.92
CA VAL A 258 -7.97 -4.00 19.16
C VAL A 258 -8.72 -2.70 19.42
N ASN A 259 -8.92 -1.86 18.41
CA ASN A 259 -9.62 -0.58 18.51
C ASN A 259 -11.10 -0.73 18.92
N GLU A 260 -11.72 -1.87 18.54
CA GLU A 260 -13.09 -2.21 18.92
C GLU A 260 -13.21 -2.87 20.32
N THR A 261 -12.09 -3.10 21.02
CA THR A 261 -12.08 -3.77 22.30
C THR A 261 -12.39 -2.79 23.43
N SER A 262 -13.43 -3.08 24.22
CA SER A 262 -13.91 -2.22 25.31
C SER A 262 -13.42 -2.65 26.69
N ASP A 263 -12.75 -3.80 26.80
CA ASP A 263 -12.29 -4.42 28.04
C ASP A 263 -10.79 -4.79 27.98
N GLY A 264 -10.27 -5.27 29.12
CA GLY A 264 -8.88 -5.71 29.23
C GLY A 264 -7.83 -4.58 29.17
N PRO A 265 -6.53 -4.94 29.07
CA PRO A 265 -5.43 -3.97 29.12
C PRO A 265 -5.39 -2.99 27.94
N LEU A 266 -5.94 -3.37 26.78
CA LEU A 266 -5.93 -2.56 25.56
C LEU A 266 -7.22 -1.76 25.33
N ARG A 267 -8.16 -1.72 26.30
CA ARG A 267 -9.45 -1.00 26.20
C ARG A 267 -9.35 0.50 25.89
N ASN A 268 -8.20 1.10 26.18
CA ASN A 268 -7.97 2.53 25.93
C ASN A 268 -7.23 2.78 24.60
N PHE A 269 -6.94 1.71 23.85
CA PHE A 269 -6.34 1.87 22.54
C PHE A 269 -7.37 2.45 21.57
N ASN A 270 -7.03 3.55 20.94
CA ASN A 270 -7.89 4.22 19.97
C ASN A 270 -7.07 4.73 18.80
N MET A 271 -7.52 4.44 17.59
CA MET A 271 -6.90 4.90 16.35
C MET A 271 -7.82 5.89 15.63
N SER A 272 -7.30 7.07 15.37
CA SER A 272 -7.91 7.99 14.41
C SER A 272 -7.66 7.54 12.96
N ASP A 273 -8.32 8.17 11.98
CA ASP A 273 -8.05 7.89 10.56
C ASP A 273 -6.60 8.17 10.16
N LYS A 274 -5.93 9.09 10.85
CA LYS A 274 -4.51 9.36 10.64
C LYS A 274 -3.63 8.23 11.16
N ASP A 275 -3.94 7.69 12.32
CA ASP A 275 -3.20 6.57 12.91
C ASP A 275 -3.37 5.31 12.05
N ARG A 276 -4.58 5.10 11.49
CA ARG A 276 -4.84 4.02 10.51
C ARG A 276 -3.98 4.17 9.28
N TYR A 277 -3.95 5.36 8.72
CA TYR A 277 -3.14 5.65 7.55
C TYR A 277 -1.64 5.46 7.82
N GLU A 278 -1.15 5.93 8.98
CA GLU A 278 0.24 5.75 9.40
C GLU A 278 0.61 4.27 9.54
N LEU A 279 -0.26 3.47 10.16
CA LEU A 279 -0.05 2.02 10.31
C LEU A 279 -0.11 1.29 8.96
N GLU A 280 -1.03 1.65 8.06
CA GLU A 280 -1.10 1.13 6.69
C GLU A 280 0.23 1.36 5.95
N ILE A 281 0.75 2.58 6.00
CA ILE A 281 2.03 2.94 5.36
C ILE A 281 3.20 2.17 5.99
N ALA A 282 3.25 2.03 7.31
CA ALA A 282 4.27 1.25 7.99
C ALA A 282 4.22 -0.23 7.58
N GLY A 283 3.02 -0.80 7.50
CA GLY A 283 2.80 -2.17 7.02
C GLY A 283 3.28 -2.37 5.58
N LEU A 284 2.99 -1.43 4.69
CA LEU A 284 3.44 -1.49 3.30
C LEU A 284 4.97 -1.40 3.15
N LEU A 285 5.66 -0.76 4.09
CA LEU A 285 7.11 -0.49 4.02
C LEU A 285 7.94 -1.34 4.99
N HIS A 286 7.32 -2.21 5.83
CA HIS A 286 8.02 -2.95 6.89
C HIS A 286 9.25 -3.72 6.41
N ASP A 287 9.19 -4.22 5.20
CA ASP A 287 10.18 -5.10 4.57
C ASP A 287 10.99 -4.42 3.46
N CYS A 288 10.92 -3.10 3.30
CA CYS A 288 11.59 -2.39 2.19
C CYS A 288 13.12 -2.62 2.18
N GLY A 289 13.73 -2.90 3.33
CA GLY A 289 15.13 -3.24 3.45
C GLY A 289 15.53 -4.59 2.83
N LYS A 290 14.59 -5.49 2.51
CA LYS A 290 14.88 -6.74 1.79
C LYS A 290 15.49 -6.49 0.40
N VAL A 291 15.36 -5.28 -0.14
CA VAL A 291 16.05 -4.88 -1.37
C VAL A 291 17.57 -5.03 -1.25
N THR A 292 18.15 -4.92 -0.06
CA THR A 292 19.59 -5.04 0.17
C THR A 292 20.07 -6.50 0.35
N THR A 293 19.16 -7.45 0.62
CA THR A 293 19.51 -8.85 0.87
C THR A 293 19.81 -9.58 -0.45
N PRO A 294 20.90 -10.34 -0.59
CA PRO A 294 21.20 -11.09 -1.81
C PRO A 294 20.12 -12.14 -2.13
N VAL A 295 19.73 -12.27 -3.40
CA VAL A 295 18.68 -13.20 -3.85
C VAL A 295 18.95 -14.65 -3.44
N HIS A 296 20.19 -15.13 -3.61
CA HIS A 296 20.57 -16.49 -3.25
C HIS A 296 20.47 -16.81 -1.75
N VAL A 297 20.35 -15.78 -0.90
CA VAL A 297 20.13 -15.92 0.54
C VAL A 297 18.63 -15.90 0.85
N VAL A 298 17.90 -14.96 0.27
CA VAL A 298 16.42 -14.85 0.45
C VAL A 298 15.74 -16.11 -0.09
N ASP A 299 16.14 -16.57 -1.27
CA ASP A 299 15.51 -17.68 -2.00
C ASP A 299 16.16 -19.04 -1.73
N LYS A 300 17.00 -19.15 -0.70
CA LYS A 300 17.71 -20.38 -0.38
C LYS A 300 16.78 -21.50 0.06
N ALA A 301 16.43 -22.39 -0.87
CA ALA A 301 15.47 -23.46 -0.69
C ALA A 301 16.08 -24.73 -0.05
N THR A 302 17.35 -25.02 -0.35
CA THR A 302 18.09 -26.17 0.17
C THR A 302 19.38 -25.73 0.85
N LYS A 303 19.93 -26.59 1.70
CA LYS A 303 21.12 -26.25 2.47
C LYS A 303 22.37 -25.99 1.62
N LEU A 304 22.53 -26.69 0.51
CA LEU A 304 23.66 -26.54 -0.41
C LEU A 304 23.41 -25.52 -1.53
N GLN A 305 22.23 -24.92 -1.58
CA GLN A 305 21.91 -23.94 -2.60
C GLN A 305 22.70 -22.63 -2.39
N THR A 306 23.24 -22.13 -3.49
CA THR A 306 23.83 -20.80 -3.64
C THR A 306 23.26 -20.16 -4.91
N ILE A 307 24.05 -19.98 -5.98
CA ILE A 307 23.55 -19.63 -7.32
C ILE A 307 22.83 -20.84 -7.95
N PHE A 308 23.27 -22.04 -7.64
CA PHE A 308 22.63 -23.32 -7.97
C PHE A 308 22.76 -24.29 -6.80
N ASP A 309 21.95 -25.38 -6.80
CA ASP A 309 22.03 -26.40 -5.77
C ASP A 309 23.26 -27.30 -6.00
N ARG A 310 24.23 -27.22 -5.10
CA ARG A 310 25.48 -27.99 -5.18
C ARG A 310 25.29 -29.48 -4.92
N ILE A 311 24.09 -29.95 -4.58
CA ILE A 311 23.80 -31.40 -4.48
C ILE A 311 24.14 -32.13 -5.78
N ASN A 312 23.98 -31.49 -6.93
CA ASN A 312 24.32 -32.04 -8.23
C ASN A 312 25.83 -32.29 -8.39
N LEU A 313 26.67 -31.50 -7.74
CA LEU A 313 28.12 -31.74 -7.70
C LEU A 313 28.45 -32.95 -6.85
N LEU A 314 27.77 -33.12 -5.71
CA LEU A 314 27.94 -34.29 -4.86
C LEU A 314 27.52 -35.56 -5.62
N ASP A 315 26.39 -35.50 -6.34
CA ASP A 315 25.94 -36.60 -7.19
C ASP A 315 27.00 -36.99 -8.23
N THR A 316 27.62 -36.00 -8.86
CA THR A 316 28.71 -36.22 -9.81
C THR A 316 29.91 -36.89 -9.14
N ARG A 317 30.32 -36.45 -7.92
CA ARG A 317 31.40 -37.12 -7.17
C ARG A 317 31.03 -38.57 -6.82
N PHE A 318 29.79 -38.85 -6.44
CA PHE A 318 29.32 -40.22 -6.22
C PHE A 318 29.45 -41.10 -7.49
N GLU A 319 29.14 -40.56 -8.65
CA GLU A 319 29.32 -41.29 -9.92
C GLU A 319 30.80 -41.52 -10.27
N VAL A 320 31.71 -40.61 -9.87
CA VAL A 320 33.15 -40.81 -9.99
C VAL A 320 33.59 -41.95 -9.06
N LEU A 321 33.24 -41.89 -7.78
CA LEU A 321 33.56 -42.92 -6.80
C LEU A 321 33.03 -44.31 -7.21
N LYS A 322 31.83 -44.37 -7.79
CA LYS A 322 31.26 -45.61 -8.32
C LYS A 322 32.14 -46.19 -9.40
N ARG A 323 32.60 -45.39 -10.36
CA ARG A 323 33.48 -45.85 -11.45
C ARG A 323 34.85 -46.26 -10.93
N ASP A 324 35.39 -45.55 -9.96
CA ASP A 324 36.67 -45.90 -9.32
C ASP A 324 36.56 -47.26 -8.64
N LEU A 325 35.46 -47.57 -7.94
CA LEU A 325 35.21 -48.88 -7.36
C LEU A 325 35.07 -50.00 -8.43
N GLU A 326 34.39 -49.73 -9.53
CA GLU A 326 34.23 -50.64 -10.65
C GLU A 326 35.56 -50.89 -11.35
N ILE A 327 36.39 -49.88 -11.58
CA ILE A 327 37.73 -49.98 -12.15
C ILE A 327 38.64 -50.82 -11.26
N ALA A 328 38.69 -50.46 -9.95
CA ALA A 328 39.52 -51.21 -8.99
C ALA A 328 39.13 -52.70 -8.89
N ALA A 329 37.83 -52.99 -8.97
CA ALA A 329 37.37 -54.39 -9.02
C ALA A 329 37.75 -55.10 -10.33
N LEU A 330 37.71 -54.40 -11.48
CA LEU A 330 38.16 -54.94 -12.77
C LEU A 330 39.67 -55.19 -12.77
N GLU A 331 40.47 -54.28 -12.27
CA GLU A 331 41.92 -54.45 -12.12
C GLU A 331 42.26 -55.68 -11.25
N GLN A 332 41.58 -55.82 -10.08
CA GLN A 332 41.75 -57.02 -9.23
C GLN A 332 41.37 -58.32 -9.96
N LYS A 333 40.29 -58.29 -10.79
CA LYS A 333 39.90 -59.47 -11.58
C LYS A 333 40.93 -59.79 -12.67
N ILE A 334 41.47 -58.81 -13.36
CA ILE A 334 42.50 -58.95 -14.38
C ILE A 334 43.76 -59.53 -13.75
N ASP A 335 44.23 -58.98 -12.63
CA ASP A 335 45.40 -59.45 -11.91
C ASP A 335 45.24 -60.91 -11.48
N LEU A 336 44.04 -61.25 -10.96
CA LEU A 336 43.75 -62.63 -10.54
C LEU A 336 43.78 -63.61 -11.69
N VAL A 337 43.19 -63.28 -12.85
CA VAL A 337 43.14 -64.14 -14.03
C VAL A 337 44.54 -64.27 -14.70
N SER A 338 45.38 -63.25 -14.53
CA SER A 338 46.76 -63.22 -15.10
C SER A 338 47.78 -64.07 -14.32
N GLN A 339 47.41 -64.71 -13.20
CA GLN A 339 48.30 -65.54 -12.37
C GLN A 339 48.36 -67.00 -12.92
N PRO A 340 49.47 -67.43 -13.46
CA PRO A 340 49.58 -68.78 -14.16
C PRO A 340 49.43 -69.96 -13.21
N SER A 341 49.57 -69.79 -11.89
CA SER A 341 49.65 -70.88 -10.90
C SER A 341 48.35 -71.06 -10.08
N LEU A 342 47.24 -70.38 -10.42
CA LEU A 342 46.01 -70.45 -9.67
C LEU A 342 45.09 -71.60 -10.12
N GLU A 343 44.68 -72.45 -9.15
CA GLU A 343 43.68 -73.48 -9.45
C GLU A 343 42.32 -72.88 -9.86
N LYS A 344 41.63 -73.47 -10.83
CA LYS A 344 40.38 -72.91 -11.37
C LYS A 344 39.27 -72.75 -10.33
N VAL A 345 39.25 -73.52 -9.27
CA VAL A 345 38.26 -73.46 -8.19
C VAL A 345 38.54 -72.25 -7.31
N ASP A 346 39.79 -72.04 -6.87
CA ASP A 346 40.21 -70.92 -6.07
C ASP A 346 40.03 -69.57 -6.79
N ALA A 347 40.29 -69.58 -8.14
CA ALA A 347 40.05 -68.40 -8.97
C ALA A 347 38.57 -68.00 -9.01
N ARG A 348 37.65 -68.95 -9.09
CA ARG A 348 36.20 -68.71 -9.13
C ARG A 348 35.69 -68.13 -7.78
N ASP A 349 36.16 -68.70 -6.66
CA ASP A 349 35.74 -68.24 -5.34
C ASP A 349 36.25 -66.81 -5.05
N ARG A 350 37.50 -66.49 -5.42
CA ARG A 350 38.02 -65.11 -5.31
C ARG A 350 37.34 -64.11 -6.22
N LEU A 351 36.98 -64.50 -7.45
CA LEU A 351 36.16 -63.65 -8.33
C LEU A 351 34.80 -63.38 -7.69
N GLY A 352 34.16 -64.38 -7.09
CA GLY A 352 32.90 -64.22 -6.37
C GLY A 352 33.01 -63.25 -5.20
N GLN A 353 34.14 -63.30 -4.43
CA GLN A 353 34.39 -62.39 -3.32
C GLN A 353 34.59 -60.95 -3.82
N ILE A 354 35.32 -60.73 -4.92
CA ILE A 354 35.48 -59.37 -5.52
C ILE A 354 34.12 -58.80 -5.94
N GLU A 355 33.30 -59.60 -6.59
CA GLU A 355 31.98 -59.17 -7.01
C GLU A 355 31.02 -58.88 -5.86
N GLN A 356 31.09 -59.71 -4.81
CA GLN A 356 30.31 -59.47 -3.60
C GLN A 356 30.73 -58.17 -2.93
N LYS A 357 32.02 -57.94 -2.72
CA LYS A 357 32.58 -56.75 -2.14
C LYS A 357 32.21 -55.49 -2.95
N LEU A 358 32.32 -55.57 -4.26
CA LEU A 358 31.87 -54.47 -5.14
C LEU A 358 30.38 -54.16 -4.95
N ARG A 359 29.52 -55.16 -4.96
CA ARG A 359 28.08 -54.98 -4.75
C ARG A 359 27.75 -54.35 -3.39
N GLU A 360 28.43 -54.76 -2.33
CA GLU A 360 28.28 -54.20 -0.98
C GLU A 360 28.73 -52.73 -0.95
N SER A 361 29.89 -52.42 -1.55
CA SER A 361 30.40 -51.06 -1.66
C SER A 361 29.48 -50.14 -2.45
N LEU A 362 28.95 -50.58 -3.58
CA LEU A 362 28.01 -49.84 -4.41
C LEU A 362 26.69 -49.58 -3.67
N ARG A 363 26.16 -50.55 -2.93
CA ARG A 363 24.96 -50.38 -2.11
C ARG A 363 25.17 -49.35 -1.01
N ARG A 364 26.29 -49.36 -0.34
CA ARG A 364 26.64 -48.40 0.67
C ARG A 364 26.76 -46.99 0.10
N LEU A 365 27.43 -46.87 -1.05
CA LEU A 365 27.60 -45.62 -1.77
C LEU A 365 26.23 -45.00 -2.15
N GLU A 366 25.33 -45.78 -2.68
CA GLU A 366 23.97 -45.31 -3.02
C GLU A 366 23.15 -44.92 -1.80
N SER A 367 23.25 -45.70 -0.70
CA SER A 367 22.60 -45.34 0.58
C SER A 367 23.10 -44.01 1.14
N ASP A 368 24.39 -43.73 1.05
CA ASP A 368 24.99 -42.50 1.53
C ASP A 368 24.66 -41.32 0.62
N ARG A 369 24.54 -41.52 -0.68
CA ARG A 369 24.07 -40.55 -1.65
C ARG A 369 22.65 -40.08 -1.31
N GLU A 370 21.71 -41.03 -1.18
CA GLU A 370 20.32 -40.71 -0.83
C GLU A 370 20.21 -40.04 0.54
N PHE A 371 21.04 -40.47 1.50
CA PHE A 371 21.10 -39.82 2.82
C PHE A 371 21.52 -38.35 2.72
N LEU A 372 22.56 -38.01 1.95
CA LEU A 372 23.00 -36.61 1.78
C LEU A 372 21.96 -35.76 1.03
N ARG A 373 21.31 -36.33 0.03
CA ARG A 373 20.18 -35.67 -0.67
C ARG A 373 19.07 -35.31 0.31
N HIS A 374 18.75 -36.25 1.20
CA HIS A 374 17.74 -36.04 2.24
C HIS A 374 18.16 -34.97 3.27
N CYS A 375 19.45 -34.93 3.63
CA CYS A 375 20.02 -33.90 4.51
C CYS A 375 20.04 -32.51 3.89
N ASN A 376 20.08 -32.40 2.56
CA ASN A 376 20.07 -31.12 1.84
C ASN A 376 18.74 -30.37 1.96
N VAL A 377 17.65 -31.09 2.21
CA VAL A 377 16.33 -30.48 2.43
C VAL A 377 16.27 -29.87 3.84
N GLY A 378 15.84 -28.61 3.94
CA GLY A 378 15.68 -27.93 5.21
C GLY A 378 14.61 -28.57 6.09
N ARG A 379 14.87 -28.74 7.39
CA ARG A 379 13.95 -29.33 8.39
C ARG A 379 13.83 -28.44 9.62
N GLU A 380 12.82 -28.68 10.41
CA GLU A 380 12.63 -27.96 11.69
C GLU A 380 13.68 -28.36 12.74
N PHE A 381 14.19 -29.61 12.67
CA PHE A 381 15.25 -30.08 13.53
C PHE A 381 16.05 -31.20 12.84
N MET A 382 17.36 -31.16 12.98
CA MET A 382 18.30 -32.20 12.53
C MET A 382 19.03 -32.77 13.74
N PRO A 383 18.81 -34.08 14.07
CA PRO A 383 19.44 -34.71 15.23
C PRO A 383 20.99 -34.72 15.15
N PRO A 384 21.69 -34.66 16.29
CA PRO A 384 23.16 -34.68 16.34
C PRO A 384 23.78 -35.90 15.65
N GLU A 385 23.16 -37.07 15.78
CA GLU A 385 23.61 -38.30 15.12
C GLU A 385 23.54 -38.21 13.60
N THR A 386 22.54 -37.50 13.04
CA THR A 386 22.43 -37.23 11.62
C THR A 386 23.54 -36.30 11.13
N GLN A 387 23.85 -35.27 11.93
CA GLN A 387 24.99 -34.36 11.64
C GLN A 387 26.32 -35.09 11.65
N GLU A 388 26.51 -35.99 12.62
CA GLU A 388 27.73 -36.77 12.73
C GLU A 388 27.89 -37.74 11.54
N ARG A 389 26.80 -38.37 11.09
CA ARG A 389 26.86 -39.23 9.89
C ARG A 389 27.24 -38.43 8.63
N VAL A 390 26.77 -37.18 8.48
CA VAL A 390 27.22 -36.31 7.37
C VAL A 390 28.72 -36.11 7.40
N LYS A 391 29.31 -35.83 8.58
CA LYS A 391 30.77 -35.67 8.72
C LYS A 391 31.50 -36.95 8.38
N GLN A 392 31.04 -38.11 8.89
CA GLN A 392 31.64 -39.42 8.61
C GLN A 392 31.63 -39.75 7.11
N ILE A 393 30.55 -39.44 6.39
CA ILE A 393 30.52 -39.62 4.94
C ILE A 393 31.49 -38.64 4.27
N GLY A 394 31.54 -37.38 4.74
CA GLY A 394 32.40 -36.35 4.16
C GLY A 394 33.87 -36.67 4.18
N THR A 395 34.36 -37.32 5.25
CA THR A 395 35.77 -37.70 5.43
C THR A 395 36.03 -39.17 5.15
N GLY A 396 35.00 -40.02 5.12
CA GLY A 396 35.09 -41.47 4.94
C GLY A 396 35.35 -41.92 3.52
N TYR A 397 34.99 -41.11 2.54
CA TYR A 397 35.35 -41.33 1.14
C TYR A 397 36.43 -40.34 0.72
N GLN A 398 37.36 -40.81 -0.08
CA GLN A 398 38.36 -39.97 -0.74
C GLN A 398 38.23 -40.09 -2.23
N TRP A 399 38.42 -39.02 -2.95
CA TRP A 399 38.34 -39.01 -4.41
C TRP A 399 39.51 -38.20 -4.98
N THR A 400 39.82 -38.48 -6.24
CA THR A 400 40.84 -37.72 -6.96
C THR A 400 40.21 -36.45 -7.53
N ASP A 401 40.66 -35.29 -7.07
CA ASP A 401 40.16 -34.00 -7.53
C ASP A 401 40.72 -33.61 -8.90
N ILE A 402 40.27 -32.48 -9.45
CA ILE A 402 40.68 -31.99 -10.78
C ILE A 402 42.19 -31.67 -10.88
N SER A 403 42.86 -31.50 -9.76
CA SER A 403 44.31 -31.29 -9.71
C SER A 403 45.12 -32.60 -9.69
N GLY A 404 44.44 -33.73 -9.63
CA GLY A 404 45.04 -35.06 -9.48
C GLY A 404 45.43 -35.40 -8.05
N GLY A 405 45.05 -34.55 -7.05
CA GLY A 405 45.28 -34.79 -5.65
C GLY A 405 44.15 -35.57 -4.98
N THR A 406 44.46 -36.27 -3.89
CA THR A 406 43.44 -36.92 -3.05
C THR A 406 42.78 -35.90 -2.15
N ALA A 407 41.46 -35.81 -2.21
CA ALA A 407 40.67 -34.91 -1.39
C ALA A 407 39.56 -35.64 -0.64
N ASP A 408 39.12 -35.08 0.48
CA ASP A 408 37.89 -35.51 1.17
C ASP A 408 36.68 -35.35 0.28
N PHE A 409 35.71 -36.22 0.44
CA PHE A 409 34.49 -36.22 -0.39
C PHE A 409 33.68 -34.93 -0.27
N LEU A 410 33.48 -34.40 0.95
CA LEU A 410 32.86 -33.12 1.20
C LEU A 410 33.89 -32.06 1.63
N THR A 411 33.73 -30.88 1.10
CA THR A 411 34.46 -29.70 1.61
C THR A 411 33.94 -29.28 3.00
N GLN A 412 34.75 -28.51 3.75
CA GLN A 412 34.31 -28.00 5.06
C GLN A 412 33.06 -27.11 4.96
N ASP A 413 32.92 -26.35 3.86
CA ASP A 413 31.74 -25.55 3.62
C ASP A 413 30.48 -26.40 3.35
N GLU A 414 30.62 -27.50 2.58
CA GLU A 414 29.50 -28.43 2.34
C GLU A 414 29.08 -29.14 3.63
N ILE A 415 30.04 -29.54 4.49
CA ILE A 415 29.75 -30.12 5.81
C ILE A 415 29.01 -29.11 6.67
N LYS A 416 29.49 -27.84 6.75
CA LYS A 416 28.86 -26.76 7.50
C LYS A 416 27.43 -26.56 7.06
N ASN A 417 27.19 -26.49 5.76
CA ASN A 417 25.84 -26.31 5.21
C ASN A 417 24.92 -27.52 5.47
N LEU A 418 25.37 -28.74 5.17
CA LEU A 418 24.56 -29.96 5.36
C LEU A 418 24.22 -30.24 6.82
N THR A 419 25.07 -29.79 7.78
CA THR A 419 24.85 -29.98 9.22
C THR A 419 24.06 -28.87 9.90
N ILE A 420 23.46 -27.93 9.15
CA ILE A 420 22.56 -26.92 9.72
C ILE A 420 21.45 -27.63 10.49
N SER A 421 21.29 -27.27 11.77
CA SER A 421 20.33 -27.93 12.66
C SER A 421 18.89 -27.57 12.40
N LYS A 422 18.62 -26.35 11.89
CA LYS A 422 17.25 -25.84 11.66
C LYS A 422 17.22 -24.97 10.40
N GLY A 423 16.34 -25.33 9.46
CA GLY A 423 16.14 -24.61 8.19
C GLY A 423 17.27 -24.88 7.19
N THR A 424 17.50 -23.90 6.31
CA THR A 424 18.45 -23.98 5.19
C THR A 424 19.62 -23.02 5.30
N LEU A 425 19.54 -22.00 6.16
CA LEU A 425 20.50 -20.91 6.27
C LEU A 425 21.60 -21.20 7.29
N THR A 426 22.83 -20.87 6.95
CA THR A 426 23.94 -20.79 7.91
C THR A 426 23.73 -19.61 8.87
N HIS A 427 24.57 -19.52 9.91
CA HIS A 427 24.51 -18.40 10.86
C HIS A 427 24.73 -17.06 10.15
N GLU A 428 25.76 -17.00 9.31
CA GLU A 428 26.13 -15.79 8.57
C GLU A 428 25.05 -15.37 7.56
N GLU A 429 24.43 -16.33 6.89
CA GLU A 429 23.31 -16.05 5.98
C GLU A 429 22.08 -15.56 6.74
N ARG A 430 21.83 -16.08 7.95
CA ARG A 430 20.76 -15.61 8.82
C ARG A 430 21.00 -14.19 9.30
N GLU A 431 22.23 -13.85 9.68
CA GLU A 431 22.60 -12.47 10.00
C GLU A 431 22.39 -11.53 8.80
N THR A 432 22.76 -11.99 7.60
CA THR A 432 22.55 -11.25 6.35
C THR A 432 21.05 -10.99 6.08
N ILE A 433 20.17 -11.97 6.29
CA ILE A 433 18.72 -11.76 6.18
C ILE A 433 18.24 -10.82 7.29
N ASN A 434 18.61 -11.05 8.55
CA ASN A 434 18.18 -10.23 9.66
C ASN A 434 18.59 -8.76 9.51
N HIS A 435 19.67 -8.49 8.77
CA HIS A 435 20.12 -7.12 8.49
C HIS A 435 19.10 -6.31 7.68
N HIS A 436 18.13 -6.93 6.99
CA HIS A 436 17.11 -6.18 6.25
C HIS A 436 16.35 -5.20 7.14
N ILE A 437 16.09 -5.56 8.42
CA ILE A 437 15.37 -4.66 9.32
C ILE A 437 16.19 -3.43 9.68
N VAL A 438 17.51 -3.58 9.84
CA VAL A 438 18.43 -2.43 10.03
C VAL A 438 18.40 -1.53 8.80
N ALA A 439 18.40 -2.12 7.60
CA ALA A 439 18.29 -1.40 6.34
C ALA A 439 16.92 -0.70 6.23
N THR A 440 15.81 -1.37 6.58
CA THR A 440 14.46 -0.79 6.62
C THR A 440 14.44 0.46 7.51
N ILE A 441 14.88 0.35 8.76
CA ILE A 441 14.92 1.47 9.69
C ILE A 441 15.74 2.63 9.11
N LYS A 442 16.96 2.35 8.63
CA LYS A 442 17.83 3.36 8.03
C LYS A 442 17.21 4.06 6.83
N MET A 443 16.52 3.31 5.96
CA MET A 443 15.84 3.87 4.79
C MET A 443 14.66 4.75 5.20
N LEU A 444 13.86 4.29 6.18
CA LEU A 444 12.69 5.04 6.65
C LEU A 444 13.08 6.28 7.47
N GLU A 445 14.07 6.19 8.35
CA GLU A 445 14.56 7.33 9.12
C GLU A 445 15.22 8.42 8.25
N ALA A 446 15.64 8.10 7.03
CA ALA A 446 16.17 9.08 6.09
C ALA A 446 15.10 9.93 5.38
N LEU A 447 13.82 9.57 5.48
CA LEU A 447 12.72 10.28 4.83
C LEU A 447 12.21 11.44 5.71
N PRO A 448 11.88 12.60 5.12
CA PRO A 448 11.33 13.74 5.87
C PRO A 448 9.82 13.53 6.15
N TRP A 449 9.49 12.68 7.12
CA TRP A 449 8.12 12.37 7.46
C TRP A 449 7.32 13.58 7.93
N PRO A 450 6.09 13.79 7.44
CA PRO A 450 5.18 14.75 8.04
C PRO A 450 4.74 14.25 9.44
N LYS A 451 4.35 15.17 10.32
CA LYS A 451 3.99 14.85 11.72
C LYS A 451 2.99 13.69 11.91
N HIS A 452 2.10 13.48 10.95
CA HIS A 452 1.09 12.41 11.04
C HIS A 452 1.58 11.05 10.50
N LEU A 453 2.86 10.95 10.12
CA LEU A 453 3.53 9.73 9.67
C LEU A 453 4.92 9.55 10.35
N GLU A 454 5.19 10.29 11.42
CA GLU A 454 6.50 10.29 12.09
C GLU A 454 6.84 8.96 12.77
N ASN A 455 5.82 8.13 13.08
CA ASN A 455 6.00 6.83 13.74
C ASN A 455 6.18 5.66 12.75
N VAL A 456 6.07 5.88 11.44
CA VAL A 456 6.26 4.82 10.42
C VAL A 456 7.58 4.05 10.63
N PRO A 457 8.75 4.70 10.89
CA PRO A 457 10.00 3.97 11.13
C PRO A 457 9.97 3.10 12.40
N GLU A 458 9.29 3.54 13.46
CA GLU A 458 9.15 2.77 14.71
C GLU A 458 8.24 1.57 14.48
N TYR A 459 7.06 1.76 13.88
CA TYR A 459 6.11 0.68 13.62
C TYR A 459 6.73 -0.39 12.72
N ALA A 460 7.28 0.02 11.58
CA ALA A 460 7.94 -0.88 10.65
C ALA A 460 9.19 -1.54 11.24
N GLY A 461 9.97 -0.77 12.01
CA GLY A 461 11.23 -1.26 12.61
C GLY A 461 11.04 -2.23 13.78
N GLY A 462 9.85 -2.28 14.39
CA GLY A 462 9.58 -3.06 15.58
C GLY A 462 9.06 -4.48 15.35
N HIS A 463 8.70 -4.86 14.13
CA HIS A 463 7.99 -6.13 13.89
C HIS A 463 8.83 -7.40 14.16
N HIS A 464 10.16 -7.31 14.23
CA HIS A 464 11.05 -8.41 14.64
C HIS A 464 11.51 -8.33 16.10
N GLU A 465 11.04 -7.34 16.84
CA GLU A 465 11.29 -7.28 18.27
C GLU A 465 10.42 -8.30 19.02
N ARG A 466 10.84 -8.65 20.24
CA ARG A 466 10.15 -9.62 21.08
C ARG A 466 9.77 -8.99 22.41
N MET A 467 8.69 -9.44 23.01
CA MET A 467 8.21 -8.91 24.28
C MET A 467 9.21 -9.12 25.43
N ASP A 468 10.09 -10.13 25.31
CA ASP A 468 11.14 -10.45 26.30
C ASP A 468 12.48 -9.72 26.06
N GLY A 469 12.55 -8.80 25.08
CA GLY A 469 13.77 -8.06 24.73
C GLY A 469 14.84 -8.86 24.00
N LYS A 470 14.56 -10.10 23.57
CA LYS A 470 15.49 -10.94 22.80
C LYS A 470 15.27 -10.83 21.29
N GLY A 471 14.42 -9.91 20.84
CA GLY A 471 14.24 -9.58 19.44
C GLY A 471 15.41 -8.82 18.85
N TYR A 472 15.24 -8.31 17.66
CA TYR A 472 16.25 -7.51 16.96
C TYR A 472 15.57 -6.42 16.11
N PRO A 473 16.26 -5.31 15.77
CA PRO A 473 17.70 -5.06 15.98
C PRO A 473 17.99 -4.26 17.25
N LYS A 474 16.98 -3.66 17.92
CA LYS A 474 17.15 -2.73 19.05
C LYS A 474 16.98 -3.42 20.42
N HIS A 475 16.57 -4.68 20.45
CA HIS A 475 16.30 -5.46 21.66
C HIS A 475 15.28 -4.80 22.60
N LEU A 476 14.19 -4.26 22.01
CA LEU A 476 13.14 -3.57 22.74
C LEU A 476 12.28 -4.56 23.53
N THR A 477 11.90 -4.15 24.75
CA THR A 477 10.89 -4.87 25.53
C THR A 477 9.49 -4.40 25.17
N ARG A 478 8.46 -5.13 25.64
CA ARG A 478 7.06 -4.82 25.39
C ARG A 478 6.70 -3.36 25.70
N GLU A 479 7.19 -2.84 26.82
CA GLU A 479 6.89 -1.48 27.31
C GLU A 479 7.53 -0.38 26.47
N GLN A 480 8.56 -0.73 25.71
CA GLN A 480 9.30 0.18 24.84
C GLN A 480 8.74 0.24 23.41
N MET A 481 7.78 -0.61 23.09
CA MET A 481 7.16 -0.72 21.77
C MET A 481 5.73 -0.19 21.78
N SER A 482 5.35 0.49 20.72
CA SER A 482 3.93 0.85 20.47
C SER A 482 3.05 -0.40 20.30
N VAL A 483 1.75 -0.25 20.49
CA VAL A 483 0.77 -1.30 20.19
C VAL A 483 0.85 -1.66 18.71
N GLN A 484 1.01 -0.66 17.85
CA GLN A 484 1.07 -0.79 16.39
C GLN A 484 2.24 -1.68 15.94
N ALA A 485 3.43 -1.46 16.46
CA ALA A 485 4.60 -2.30 16.15
C ALA A 485 4.39 -3.76 16.60
N ARG A 486 3.78 -3.97 17.78
CA ARG A 486 3.48 -5.31 18.31
C ARG A 486 2.39 -6.03 17.51
N VAL A 487 1.37 -5.30 17.02
CA VAL A 487 0.34 -5.82 16.09
C VAL A 487 0.99 -6.31 14.81
N MET A 488 1.90 -5.52 14.25
CA MET A 488 2.62 -5.86 13.01
C MET A 488 3.47 -7.13 13.17
N GLY A 489 4.12 -7.31 14.33
CA GLY A 489 4.88 -8.53 14.63
C GLY A 489 4.01 -9.81 14.61
N ILE A 490 2.78 -9.76 15.15
CA ILE A 490 1.85 -10.90 15.07
C ILE A 490 1.41 -11.14 13.63
N ALA A 491 1.10 -10.08 12.90
CA ALA A 491 0.65 -10.18 11.51
C ALA A 491 1.73 -10.79 10.61
N ASP A 492 2.98 -10.33 10.72
CA ASP A 492 4.11 -10.85 9.96
C ASP A 492 4.35 -12.34 10.24
N ILE A 493 4.40 -12.73 11.52
CA ILE A 493 4.58 -14.14 11.91
C ILE A 493 3.46 -15.01 11.39
N PHE A 494 2.20 -14.62 11.56
CA PHE A 494 1.06 -15.44 11.15
C PHE A 494 0.99 -15.58 9.63
N GLU A 495 1.24 -14.50 8.91
CA GLU A 495 1.34 -14.54 7.44
C GLU A 495 2.46 -15.48 7.01
N ALA A 496 3.66 -15.35 7.58
CA ALA A 496 4.80 -16.20 7.24
C ALA A 496 4.57 -17.70 7.54
N LEU A 497 3.72 -18.04 8.50
CA LEU A 497 3.33 -19.43 8.81
C LEU A 497 2.35 -19.99 7.79
N THR A 498 1.41 -19.17 7.32
CA THR A 498 0.31 -19.58 6.45
C THR A 498 0.59 -19.39 4.96
N ALA A 499 1.64 -18.61 4.60
CA ALA A 499 2.01 -18.33 3.21
C ALA A 499 2.30 -19.60 2.42
N LYS A 500 1.71 -19.70 1.22
CA LYS A 500 1.87 -20.82 0.27
C LYS A 500 2.94 -20.58 -0.79
N ASP A 501 3.44 -19.37 -0.89
CA ASP A 501 4.31 -18.93 -1.98
C ASP A 501 5.75 -19.50 -1.86
N ARG A 502 6.00 -20.36 -0.87
CA ARG A 502 7.29 -21.02 -0.67
C ARG A 502 7.30 -22.38 -1.37
N PRO A 503 8.05 -22.58 -2.48
CA PRO A 503 7.96 -23.77 -3.36
C PRO A 503 8.32 -25.09 -2.70
N TYR A 504 8.95 -25.06 -1.51
CA TYR A 504 9.39 -26.27 -0.80
C TYR A 504 8.72 -26.46 0.55
N LYS A 505 7.81 -25.55 0.92
CA LYS A 505 7.09 -25.64 2.20
C LYS A 505 5.63 -25.30 1.97
N ARG A 506 4.75 -26.27 2.17
CA ARG A 506 3.31 -26.04 2.18
C ARG A 506 2.97 -25.06 3.31
N GLY A 507 2.08 -24.10 3.05
CA GLY A 507 1.54 -23.24 4.11
C GLY A 507 0.91 -24.09 5.20
N LYS A 508 1.08 -23.70 6.44
CA LYS A 508 0.50 -24.41 7.60
C LYS A 508 -1.01 -24.21 7.64
N THR A 509 -1.69 -25.16 8.28
CA THR A 509 -3.12 -24.99 8.59
C THR A 509 -3.33 -23.93 9.67
N LEU A 510 -4.57 -23.51 9.87
CA LEU A 510 -4.91 -22.57 10.94
C LEU A 510 -4.58 -23.13 12.32
N THR A 511 -4.92 -24.40 12.58
CA THR A 511 -4.59 -25.07 13.84
C THR A 511 -3.09 -25.12 14.09
N GLU A 512 -2.28 -25.51 13.10
CA GLU A 512 -0.82 -25.52 13.22
C GLU A 512 -0.27 -24.13 13.50
N SER A 513 -0.76 -23.11 12.79
CA SER A 513 -0.28 -21.73 12.90
C SER A 513 -0.63 -21.10 14.24
N LEU A 514 -1.86 -21.32 14.73
CA LEU A 514 -2.29 -20.83 16.05
C LEU A 514 -1.57 -21.52 17.20
N ASN A 515 -1.29 -22.83 17.07
CA ASN A 515 -0.49 -23.55 18.07
C ASN A 515 0.93 -22.99 18.18
N ILE A 516 1.58 -22.72 17.05
CA ILE A 516 2.92 -22.12 17.04
C ILE A 516 2.87 -20.72 17.66
N LEU A 517 1.92 -19.88 17.25
CA LEU A 517 1.78 -18.52 17.76
C LEU A 517 1.45 -18.52 19.28
N GLY A 518 0.66 -19.50 19.75
CA GLY A 518 0.37 -19.68 21.16
C GLY A 518 1.61 -20.08 21.98
N HIS A 519 2.47 -20.95 21.48
CA HIS A 519 3.76 -21.22 22.09
C HIS A 519 4.66 -19.97 22.10
N MET A 520 4.67 -19.18 21.02
CA MET A 520 5.41 -17.93 20.97
C MET A 520 4.93 -16.90 22.00
N LYS A 521 3.64 -16.88 22.31
CA LYS A 521 3.08 -16.10 23.42
C LYS A 521 3.69 -16.56 24.76
N LEU A 522 3.69 -17.87 25.02
CA LEU A 522 4.24 -18.44 26.26
C LEU A 522 5.74 -18.17 26.41
N ASP A 523 6.46 -18.13 25.30
CA ASP A 523 7.90 -17.85 25.25
C ASP A 523 8.24 -16.34 25.28
N GLY A 524 7.24 -15.47 25.47
CA GLY A 524 7.46 -14.01 25.48
C GLY A 524 7.91 -13.43 24.14
N HIS A 525 7.58 -14.09 23.03
CA HIS A 525 7.91 -13.59 21.69
C HIS A 525 6.87 -12.58 21.22
N VAL A 526 5.59 -12.94 21.27
CA VAL A 526 4.47 -12.07 20.86
C VAL A 526 3.73 -11.51 22.07
N ASP A 527 3.04 -10.38 21.84
CA ASP A 527 2.24 -9.73 22.88
C ASP A 527 1.05 -10.62 23.31
N PRO A 528 0.94 -10.97 24.62
CA PRO A 528 -0.09 -11.87 25.10
C PRO A 528 -1.51 -11.32 24.95
N ASP A 529 -1.71 -10.00 25.13
CA ASP A 529 -3.04 -9.40 25.07
C ASP A 529 -3.51 -9.27 23.61
N LEU A 530 -2.58 -8.93 22.69
CA LEU A 530 -2.87 -8.87 21.26
C LEU A 530 -3.17 -10.27 20.69
N PHE A 531 -2.44 -11.30 21.14
CA PHE A 531 -2.72 -12.67 20.77
C PHE A 531 -4.12 -13.11 21.20
N ASP A 532 -4.52 -12.79 22.43
CA ASP A 532 -5.85 -13.14 22.95
C ASP A 532 -6.96 -12.45 22.14
N ILE A 533 -6.77 -11.18 21.76
CA ILE A 533 -7.72 -10.47 20.87
C ILE A 533 -7.73 -11.12 19.47
N PHE A 534 -6.55 -11.47 18.93
CA PHE A 534 -6.43 -12.11 17.62
C PHE A 534 -7.25 -13.40 17.54
N VAL A 535 -7.21 -14.23 18.58
CA VAL A 535 -7.98 -15.47 18.67
C VAL A 535 -9.46 -15.19 18.98
N ARG A 536 -9.77 -14.44 20.05
CA ARG A 536 -11.14 -14.16 20.50
C ARG A 536 -12.00 -13.46 19.46
N LYS A 537 -11.44 -12.48 18.74
CA LYS A 537 -12.12 -11.75 17.66
C LYS A 537 -12.06 -12.47 16.31
N LYS A 538 -11.49 -13.68 16.27
CA LYS A 538 -11.36 -14.53 15.05
C LYS A 538 -10.71 -13.80 13.88
N VAL A 539 -9.72 -12.96 14.17
CA VAL A 539 -9.01 -12.19 13.13
C VAL A 539 -8.34 -13.16 12.14
N TYR A 540 -7.77 -14.27 12.65
CA TYR A 540 -7.19 -15.33 11.85
C TYR A 540 -8.16 -15.92 10.84
N LEU A 541 -9.45 -16.07 11.20
CA LEU A 541 -10.47 -16.67 10.32
C LEU A 541 -10.85 -15.69 9.20
N ARG A 542 -11.07 -14.41 9.55
CA ARG A 542 -11.36 -13.37 8.55
C ARG A 542 -10.24 -13.24 7.52
N TYR A 543 -8.99 -13.33 7.97
CA TYR A 543 -7.84 -13.34 7.08
C TYR A 543 -7.81 -14.60 6.21
N ALA A 544 -8.05 -15.77 6.81
CA ALA A 544 -8.02 -17.05 6.13
C ALA A 544 -9.05 -17.12 4.98
N GLU A 545 -10.27 -16.64 5.22
CA GLU A 545 -11.35 -16.61 4.21
C GLU A 545 -10.98 -15.77 2.97
N GLN A 546 -10.08 -14.80 3.11
CA GLN A 546 -9.68 -13.92 2.00
C GLN A 546 -8.43 -14.42 1.27
N PHE A 547 -7.50 -15.07 1.98
CA PHE A 547 -6.14 -15.27 1.46
C PHE A 547 -5.64 -16.70 1.46
N LEU A 548 -6.25 -17.62 2.23
CA LEU A 548 -5.78 -18.99 2.34
C LEU A 548 -6.53 -19.96 1.44
N ASP A 549 -5.89 -21.06 1.10
CA ASP A 549 -6.53 -22.15 0.37
C ASP A 549 -7.50 -22.93 1.31
N PRO A 550 -8.60 -23.48 0.79
CA PRO A 550 -9.60 -24.19 1.60
C PRO A 550 -9.02 -25.35 2.44
N ASP A 551 -7.96 -25.99 1.98
CA ASP A 551 -7.30 -27.09 2.68
C ASP A 551 -6.39 -26.64 3.84
N GLN A 552 -6.15 -25.34 4.00
CA GLN A 552 -5.48 -24.74 5.15
C GLN A 552 -6.47 -24.32 6.25
N ILE A 553 -7.77 -24.20 5.91
CA ILE A 553 -8.83 -23.75 6.81
C ILE A 553 -9.45 -25.00 7.47
N ASP A 554 -8.85 -25.43 8.56
CA ASP A 554 -9.32 -26.56 9.37
C ASP A 554 -10.22 -26.09 10.53
N GLU A 555 -10.94 -27.03 11.15
CA GLU A 555 -11.78 -26.75 12.31
C GLU A 555 -10.92 -26.54 13.55
N ILE A 556 -11.07 -25.38 14.21
CA ILE A 556 -10.25 -24.96 15.33
C ILE A 556 -10.98 -25.20 16.64
N ASP A 557 -10.35 -25.94 17.53
CA ASP A 557 -10.71 -26.02 18.94
C ASP A 557 -9.89 -25.00 19.72
N GLU A 558 -10.48 -23.83 19.96
CA GLU A 558 -9.79 -22.73 20.66
C GLU A 558 -9.30 -23.10 22.06
N SER A 559 -9.96 -24.08 22.72
CA SER A 559 -9.57 -24.55 24.06
C SER A 559 -8.22 -25.28 24.07
N LYS A 560 -7.76 -25.76 22.92
CA LYS A 560 -6.49 -26.47 22.74
C LYS A 560 -5.33 -25.57 22.32
N ILE A 561 -5.61 -24.29 22.05
CA ILE A 561 -4.54 -23.35 21.64
C ILE A 561 -3.66 -23.04 22.85
N PRO A 562 -2.34 -23.28 22.76
CA PRO A 562 -1.41 -23.02 23.85
C PRO A 562 -1.47 -21.57 24.32
N GLY A 563 -1.56 -21.36 25.64
CA GLY A 563 -1.58 -20.02 26.22
C GLY A 563 -2.84 -19.19 25.97
N PHE A 564 -3.86 -19.72 25.27
CA PHE A 564 -5.16 -19.07 25.16
C PHE A 564 -6.08 -19.59 26.26
N ALA A 565 -6.67 -18.67 27.03
CA ALA A 565 -7.75 -18.98 27.97
C ALA A 565 -9.04 -18.40 27.38
N ALA A 566 -9.96 -19.27 27.01
CA ALA A 566 -11.33 -18.83 26.74
C ALA A 566 -11.89 -18.20 28.03
N ASP A 567 -12.52 -17.05 27.97
CA ASP A 567 -13.20 -16.44 29.09
C ASP A 567 -14.15 -17.49 29.68
N PRO A 568 -14.21 -17.65 31.01
CA PRO A 568 -15.27 -18.43 31.61
C PRO A 568 -16.61 -17.82 31.20
N ALA A 569 -17.46 -18.63 30.56
CA ALA A 569 -18.77 -18.27 30.03
C ALA A 569 -19.68 -17.62 31.09
#